data_4bb0c1f8b3d6891819a401eb67f75f50
#
_entry.id   4bb0c1f8b3d6891819a401eb67f75f50
#
_cell.length_a   1.000
_cell.length_b   1.000
_cell.length_c   1.000
_cell.angle_alpha   90.00
_cell.angle_beta   90.00
_cell.angle_gamma   90.00
#
_symmetry.space_group_name_H-M   'P 1'
#
loop_
_entity.id
_entity.type
_entity.pdbx_description
1 polymer ?
#
loop_
_entity_poly.entity_id
_entity_poly.type
_entity_poly.pdbx_seq_one_letter_code
_entity_poly.pdbx_strand_id
1 'polypeptide(L)'
;MKDLSVTAILCGILCLLSGCFSDNNNYLTPRDFPARLEEAGIRVVSVRDIPGAPFKATSGIAVMVENSEIGVYKYDRTSKVQKERIERRKRTGRAYINGIPYPVEVHGSFMFMGLEKNIRKHEIIKVIRRFY
;
A
#
# COMPACT_ATOMS: atom_id res chain seq x y z
N MET A 1 -17.68 35.99 -25.56
CA MET A 1 -16.49 35.35 -26.18
C MET A 1 -15.26 35.32 -25.31
N LYS A 2 -15.06 36.33 -24.46
CA LYS A 2 -13.90 36.33 -23.53
C LYS A 2 -14.02 35.33 -22.32
N ASP A 3 -15.24 34.94 -21.98
CA ASP A 3 -15.50 34.08 -20.82
C ASP A 3 -15.30 32.58 -21.09
N LEU A 4 -15.35 32.13 -22.33
CA LEU A 4 -15.15 30.74 -22.74
C LEU A 4 -13.71 30.28 -22.67
N SER A 5 -12.74 31.19 -22.87
CA SER A 5 -11.30 30.86 -22.80
C SER A 5 -10.79 30.73 -21.35
N VAL A 6 -11.35 31.49 -20.43
CA VAL A 6 -10.99 31.43 -19.00
C VAL A 6 -11.51 30.14 -18.36
N THR A 7 -12.71 29.69 -18.72
CA THR A 7 -13.30 28.45 -18.23
C THR A 7 -12.54 27.21 -18.70
N ALA A 8 -12.06 27.20 -19.93
CA ALA A 8 -11.27 26.11 -20.48
C ALA A 8 -9.90 25.99 -19.83
N ILE A 9 -9.25 27.10 -19.47
CA ILE A 9 -7.95 27.12 -18.76
C ILE A 9 -8.13 26.63 -17.31
N LEU A 10 -9.22 27.00 -16.65
CA LEU A 10 -9.50 26.56 -15.27
C LEU A 10 -9.75 25.05 -15.19
N CYS A 11 -10.49 24.47 -16.14
CA CYS A 11 -10.69 23.03 -16.24
C CYS A 11 -9.38 22.25 -16.51
N GLY A 12 -8.50 22.78 -17.33
CA GLY A 12 -7.20 22.17 -17.62
C GLY A 12 -6.28 22.11 -16.42
N ILE A 13 -6.29 23.13 -15.55
CA ILE A 13 -5.47 23.20 -14.35
C ILE A 13 -6.01 22.25 -13.27
N LEU A 14 -7.32 22.08 -13.15
CA LEU A 14 -7.92 21.15 -12.18
C LEU A 14 -7.59 19.68 -12.50
N CYS A 15 -7.52 19.32 -13.80
CA CYS A 15 -7.18 17.95 -14.22
C CYS A 15 -5.71 17.59 -13.95
N LEU A 16 -4.79 18.56 -13.90
CA LEU A 16 -3.37 18.33 -13.61
C LEU A 16 -3.10 18.09 -12.12
N LEU A 17 -3.95 18.59 -11.22
CA LEU A 17 -3.80 18.43 -9.79
C LEU A 17 -4.31 17.07 -9.27
N SER A 18 -5.21 16.40 -9.96
CA SER A 18 -5.81 15.14 -9.54
C SER A 18 -4.91 13.91 -9.73
N GLY A 19 -3.86 14.01 -10.56
CA GLY A 19 -2.94 12.90 -10.84
C GLY A 19 -1.76 12.74 -9.88
N CYS A 20 -1.48 13.74 -9.01
CA CYS A 20 -0.25 13.77 -8.21
C CYS A 20 -0.38 13.15 -6.80
N PHE A 21 -1.56 12.76 -6.34
CA PHE A 21 -1.81 12.38 -4.95
C PHE A 21 -2.09 10.89 -4.72
N SER A 22 -2.23 10.08 -5.76
CA SER A 22 -2.72 8.70 -5.65
C SER A 22 -1.77 7.72 -4.95
N ASP A 23 -0.47 8.00 -4.87
CA ASP A 23 0.53 7.09 -4.30
C ASP A 23 1.26 7.66 -3.07
N ASN A 24 0.84 8.80 -2.54
CA ASN A 24 1.54 9.45 -1.43
C ASN A 24 0.96 9.03 -0.08
N ASN A 25 1.38 7.87 0.42
CA ASN A 25 1.00 7.35 1.73
C ASN A 25 2.19 7.18 2.69
N ASN A 26 3.31 7.86 2.42
CA ASN A 26 4.52 7.74 3.24
C ASN A 26 4.32 8.23 4.70
N TYR A 27 3.33 9.08 4.94
CA TYR A 27 2.95 9.57 6.28
C TYR A 27 2.18 8.54 7.11
N LEU A 28 1.60 7.51 6.49
CA LEU A 28 0.86 6.45 7.18
C LEU A 28 1.80 5.45 7.84
N THR A 29 1.27 4.75 8.84
CA THR A 29 1.96 3.62 9.50
C THR A 29 1.25 2.31 9.17
N PRO A 30 1.89 1.14 9.37
CA PRO A 30 1.20 -0.14 9.18
C PRO A 30 -0.07 -0.28 10.03
N ARG A 31 -0.09 0.29 11.23
CA ARG A 31 -1.23 0.21 12.14
C ARG A 31 -2.45 1.01 11.69
N ASP A 32 -2.30 1.89 10.71
CA ASP A 32 -3.44 2.57 10.09
C ASP A 32 -4.24 1.63 9.17
N PHE A 33 -3.64 0.54 8.70
CA PHE A 33 -4.28 -0.37 7.76
C PHE A 33 -5.44 -1.18 8.35
N PRO A 34 -5.33 -1.77 9.56
CA PRO A 34 -6.46 -2.49 10.16
C PRO A 34 -7.74 -1.65 10.27
N ALA A 35 -7.64 -0.37 10.63
CA ALA A 35 -8.78 0.53 10.69
C ALA A 35 -9.46 0.70 9.31
N ARG A 36 -8.68 0.75 8.25
CA ARG A 36 -9.21 0.84 6.87
C ARG A 36 -9.94 -0.44 6.46
N LEU A 37 -9.47 -1.60 6.90
CA LEU A 37 -10.17 -2.87 6.68
C LEU A 37 -11.53 -2.87 7.38
N GLU A 38 -11.57 -2.46 8.65
CA GLU A 38 -12.80 -2.38 9.43
C GLU A 38 -13.82 -1.40 8.81
N GLU A 39 -13.37 -0.24 8.36
CA GLU A 39 -14.20 0.74 7.64
C GLU A 39 -14.83 0.16 6.37
N ALA A 40 -14.15 -0.76 5.73
CA ALA A 40 -14.63 -1.45 4.53
C ALA A 40 -15.51 -2.67 4.83
N GLY A 41 -15.83 -2.94 6.11
CA GLY A 41 -16.62 -4.08 6.53
C GLY A 41 -15.84 -5.39 6.60
N ILE A 42 -14.51 -5.34 6.60
CA ILE A 42 -13.65 -6.52 6.73
C ILE A 42 -13.19 -6.63 8.18
N ARG A 43 -13.65 -7.68 8.86
CA ARG A 43 -13.33 -7.89 10.27
C ARG A 43 -11.86 -8.26 10.47
N VAL A 44 -11.18 -7.53 11.33
CA VAL A 44 -9.83 -7.83 11.80
C VAL A 44 -9.93 -8.65 13.09
N VAL A 45 -9.37 -9.84 13.08
CA VAL A 45 -9.39 -10.75 14.24
C VAL A 45 -8.31 -10.36 15.25
N SER A 46 -7.10 -10.07 14.77
CA SER A 46 -5.97 -9.68 15.62
C SER A 46 -4.90 -8.92 14.83
N VAL A 47 -4.10 -8.15 15.54
CA VAL A 47 -2.96 -7.40 15.00
C VAL A 47 -1.78 -7.62 15.95
N ARG A 48 -0.62 -7.94 15.39
CA ARG A 48 0.64 -8.08 16.15
C ARG A 48 1.80 -7.45 15.40
N ASP A 49 2.78 -6.96 16.12
CA ASP A 49 4.02 -6.48 15.51
C ASP A 49 4.85 -7.66 15.01
N ILE A 50 5.47 -7.47 13.85
CA ILE A 50 6.43 -8.40 13.27
C ILE A 50 7.70 -7.66 12.87
N PRO A 51 8.86 -8.33 12.84
CA PRO A 51 10.11 -7.68 12.46
C PRO A 51 10.09 -7.33 10.96
N GLY A 52 10.50 -6.10 10.65
CA GLY A 52 10.66 -5.66 9.25
C GLY A 52 11.96 -6.16 8.62
N ALA A 53 12.95 -6.51 9.44
CA ALA A 53 14.31 -6.84 9.00
C ALA A 53 14.42 -7.92 7.93
N PRO A 54 13.69 -9.05 7.98
CA PRO A 54 13.77 -10.08 6.93
C PRO A 54 13.49 -9.55 5.52
N PHE A 55 12.61 -8.55 5.40
CA PHE A 55 12.30 -7.89 4.13
C PHE A 55 12.94 -6.51 4.00
N LYS A 56 13.84 -6.15 4.93
CA LYS A 56 14.51 -4.85 4.98
C LYS A 56 13.52 -3.68 5.03
N ALA A 57 12.40 -3.89 5.67
CA ALA A 57 11.40 -2.87 5.96
C ALA A 57 11.74 -2.11 7.24
N THR A 58 11.19 -0.91 7.42
CA THR A 58 11.37 -0.13 8.64
C THR A 58 10.53 -0.65 9.80
N SER A 59 9.36 -1.20 9.50
CA SER A 59 8.46 -1.81 10.47
C SER A 59 7.50 -2.75 9.77
N GLY A 60 6.80 -3.57 10.55
CA GLY A 60 5.79 -4.48 10.04
C GLY A 60 4.77 -4.88 11.08
N ILE A 61 3.60 -5.27 10.61
CA ILE A 61 2.56 -5.92 11.42
C ILE A 61 2.01 -7.13 10.69
N ALA A 62 1.47 -8.07 11.44
CA ALA A 62 0.64 -9.15 10.92
C ALA A 62 -0.81 -8.89 11.32
N VAL A 63 -1.68 -8.90 10.35
CA VAL A 63 -3.13 -8.67 10.53
C VAL A 63 -3.86 -9.96 10.19
N MET A 64 -4.55 -10.53 11.17
CA MET A 64 -5.36 -11.71 10.96
C MET A 64 -6.72 -11.30 10.41
N VAL A 65 -7.03 -11.73 9.20
CA VAL A 65 -8.31 -11.53 8.52
C VAL A 65 -8.85 -12.88 8.14
N GLU A 66 -10.03 -13.24 8.67
CA GLU A 66 -10.64 -14.56 8.46
C GLU A 66 -9.67 -15.69 8.83
N ASN A 67 -9.20 -16.44 7.84
CA ASN A 67 -8.43 -17.67 8.00
C ASN A 67 -6.91 -17.51 7.93
N SER A 68 -6.40 -16.32 7.65
CA SER A 68 -4.96 -16.14 7.45
C SER A 68 -4.44 -14.75 7.81
N GLU A 69 -3.16 -14.70 8.15
CA GLU A 69 -2.47 -13.45 8.42
C GLU A 69 -1.98 -12.79 7.13
N ILE A 70 -2.09 -11.46 7.11
CA ILE A 70 -1.51 -10.61 6.09
C ILE A 70 -0.36 -9.84 6.71
N GLY A 71 0.82 -9.93 6.13
CA GLY A 71 1.95 -9.09 6.51
C GLY A 71 1.85 -7.71 5.85
N VAL A 72 1.99 -6.66 6.64
CA VAL A 72 1.98 -5.27 6.18
C VAL A 72 3.31 -4.63 6.57
N TYR A 73 4.12 -4.28 5.58
CA TYR A 73 5.48 -3.78 5.78
C TYR A 73 5.61 -2.35 5.28
N LYS A 74 6.26 -1.51 6.09
CA LYS A 74 6.51 -0.10 5.79
C LYS A 74 7.92 0.11 5.25
N TYR A 75 8.02 0.96 4.21
CA TYR A 75 9.28 1.46 3.66
C TYR A 75 9.27 2.99 3.68
N ASP A 76 10.41 3.59 3.98
CA ASP A 76 10.55 5.04 3.99
C ASP A 76 10.94 5.55 2.61
N ARG A 77 10.01 6.17 1.89
CA ARG A 77 10.24 6.68 0.54
C ARG A 77 11.09 7.95 0.50
N THR A 78 11.40 8.56 1.64
CA THR A 78 12.37 9.66 1.72
C THR A 78 13.82 9.15 1.65
N SER A 79 14.04 7.88 1.99
CA SER A 79 15.32 7.19 1.81
C SER A 79 15.43 6.67 0.38
N LYS A 80 16.51 7.06 -0.33
CA LYS A 80 16.75 6.60 -1.71
C LYS A 80 16.84 5.08 -1.80
N VAL A 81 17.54 4.44 -0.87
CA VAL A 81 17.71 2.97 -0.83
C VAL A 81 16.37 2.28 -0.60
N GLN A 82 15.57 2.76 0.33
CA GLN A 82 14.26 2.21 0.65
C GLN A 82 13.27 2.41 -0.51
N LYS A 83 13.28 3.58 -1.12
CA LYS A 83 12.44 3.89 -2.29
C LYS A 83 12.74 2.96 -3.46
N GLU A 84 14.00 2.78 -3.80
CA GLU A 84 14.41 1.87 -4.88
C GLU A 84 14.00 0.42 -4.59
N ARG A 85 14.10 0.00 -3.33
CA ARG A 85 13.72 -1.34 -2.90
C ARG A 85 12.23 -1.60 -3.08
N ILE A 86 11.38 -0.71 -2.60
CA ILE A 86 9.93 -0.87 -2.73
C ILE A 86 9.46 -0.77 -4.19
N GLU A 87 10.04 0.12 -4.97
CA GLU A 87 9.73 0.24 -6.39
C GLU A 87 10.11 -1.01 -7.20
N ARG A 88 11.24 -1.63 -6.88
CA ARG A 88 11.65 -2.89 -7.50
C ARG A 88 10.63 -4.00 -7.22
N ARG A 89 10.16 -4.11 -5.97
CA ARG A 89 9.15 -5.10 -5.58
C ARG A 89 7.80 -4.84 -6.24
N LYS A 90 7.46 -3.59 -6.44
CA LYS A 90 6.27 -3.20 -7.20
C LYS A 90 6.34 -3.69 -8.64
N ARG A 91 7.50 -3.51 -9.30
CA ARG A 91 7.68 -3.96 -10.69
C ARG A 91 7.67 -5.48 -10.83
N THR A 92 8.32 -6.18 -9.91
CA THR A 92 8.45 -7.64 -9.99
C THR A 92 7.28 -8.41 -9.38
N GLY A 93 6.51 -7.78 -8.46
CA GLY A 93 5.46 -8.43 -7.70
C GLY A 93 5.99 -9.48 -6.71
N ARG A 94 7.29 -9.42 -6.37
CA ARG A 94 7.95 -10.44 -5.53
C ARG A 94 8.95 -9.81 -4.57
N ALA A 95 9.04 -10.43 -3.38
CA ALA A 95 10.13 -10.21 -2.43
C ALA A 95 10.86 -11.53 -2.19
N TYR A 96 12.14 -11.48 -1.90
CA TYR A 96 12.98 -12.67 -1.74
C TYR A 96 13.55 -12.74 -0.32
N ILE A 97 13.46 -13.92 0.31
CA ILE A 97 14.21 -14.26 1.52
C ILE A 97 15.03 -15.51 1.23
N ASN A 98 16.34 -15.43 1.41
CA ASN A 98 17.26 -16.54 1.14
C ASN A 98 17.05 -17.18 -0.24
N GLY A 99 16.80 -16.35 -1.26
CA GLY A 99 16.55 -16.80 -2.62
C GLY A 99 15.15 -17.35 -2.90
N ILE A 100 14.29 -17.44 -1.88
CA ILE A 100 12.91 -17.91 -2.03
C ILE A 100 12.01 -16.73 -2.40
N PRO A 101 11.28 -16.78 -3.54
CA PRO A 101 10.35 -15.72 -3.92
C PRO A 101 9.03 -15.82 -3.14
N TYR A 102 8.54 -14.66 -2.70
CA TYR A 102 7.22 -14.51 -2.09
C TYR A 102 6.40 -13.51 -2.91
N PRO A 103 5.17 -13.84 -3.32
CA PRO A 103 4.32 -12.88 -4.01
C PRO A 103 3.94 -11.73 -3.07
N VAL A 104 4.01 -10.51 -3.59
CA VAL A 104 3.68 -9.30 -2.82
C VAL A 104 2.81 -8.36 -3.63
N GLU A 105 2.01 -7.57 -2.92
CA GLU A 105 1.30 -6.42 -3.45
C GLU A 105 1.96 -5.17 -2.89
N VAL A 106 2.21 -4.17 -3.72
CA VAL A 106 2.84 -2.91 -3.30
C VAL A 106 1.94 -1.74 -3.63
N HIS A 107 1.71 -0.89 -2.63
CA HIS A 107 1.00 0.37 -2.80
C HIS A 107 1.72 1.49 -2.04
N GLY A 108 2.33 2.41 -2.78
CA GLY A 108 3.11 3.50 -2.20
C GLY A 108 4.28 3.00 -1.36
N SER A 109 4.25 3.31 -0.07
CA SER A 109 5.26 2.95 0.92
C SER A 109 5.06 1.58 1.57
N PHE A 110 4.05 0.84 1.16
CA PHE A 110 3.66 -0.41 1.81
C PHE A 110 3.76 -1.62 0.91
N MET A 111 4.23 -2.70 1.49
CA MET A 111 4.25 -4.03 0.89
C MET A 111 3.36 -4.96 1.70
N PHE A 112 2.49 -5.69 1.01
CA PHE A 112 1.52 -6.62 1.59
C PHE A 112 1.84 -8.04 1.15
N MET A 113 1.84 -8.97 2.11
CA MET A 113 2.15 -10.39 1.87
C MET A 113 1.07 -11.29 2.42
N GLY A 114 0.93 -12.48 1.84
CA GLY A 114 -0.01 -13.48 2.30
C GLY A 114 -1.42 -13.31 1.78
N LEU A 115 -1.64 -12.44 0.80
CA LEU A 115 -2.97 -12.17 0.24
C LEU A 115 -3.53 -13.36 -0.53
N GLU A 116 -2.70 -14.10 -1.23
CA GLU A 116 -3.12 -15.20 -2.12
C GLU A 116 -3.85 -16.34 -1.40
N LYS A 117 -3.60 -16.49 -0.11
CA LYS A 117 -4.24 -17.52 0.73
C LYS A 117 -5.48 -17.03 1.46
N ASN A 118 -5.79 -15.74 1.39
CA ASN A 118 -6.92 -15.17 2.10
C ASN A 118 -8.20 -15.24 1.25
N ILE A 119 -9.28 -15.73 1.83
CA ILE A 119 -10.58 -15.84 1.15
C ILE A 119 -11.17 -14.46 0.80
N ARG A 120 -10.74 -13.40 1.49
CA ARG A 120 -11.18 -12.01 1.25
C ARG A 120 -10.18 -11.23 0.38
N LYS A 121 -9.30 -11.92 -0.35
CA LYS A 121 -8.23 -11.31 -1.15
C LYS A 121 -8.68 -10.14 -2.01
N HIS A 122 -9.73 -10.30 -2.79
CA HIS A 122 -10.19 -9.28 -3.72
C HIS A 122 -10.70 -8.01 -3.01
N GLU A 123 -11.39 -8.18 -1.89
CA GLU A 123 -11.88 -7.07 -1.08
C GLU A 123 -10.73 -6.35 -0.38
N ILE A 124 -9.75 -7.08 0.12
CA ILE A 124 -8.54 -6.54 0.74
C ILE A 124 -7.74 -5.71 -0.26
N ILE A 125 -7.58 -6.19 -1.49
CA ILE A 125 -6.87 -5.45 -2.56
C ILE A 125 -7.57 -4.12 -2.85
N LYS A 126 -8.90 -4.06 -2.83
CA LYS A 126 -9.62 -2.79 -2.99
C LYS A 126 -9.29 -1.80 -1.87
N VAL A 127 -9.15 -2.27 -0.62
CA VAL A 127 -8.74 -1.44 0.51
C VAL A 127 -7.30 -0.96 0.33
N ILE A 128 -6.38 -1.84 -0.09
CA ILE A 128 -4.99 -1.50 -0.36
C ILE A 128 -4.89 -0.35 -1.37
N ARG A 129 -5.65 -0.40 -2.45
CA ARG A 129 -5.65 0.63 -3.49
C ARG A 129 -6.15 1.98 -3.03
N ARG A 130 -6.86 2.04 -1.92
CA ARG A 130 -7.36 3.26 -1.29
C ARG A 130 -6.60 3.67 -0.03
N PHE A 131 -5.50 3.00 0.24
CA PHE A 131 -4.69 3.25 1.42
C PHE A 131 -3.70 4.40 1.17
N TYR A 132 -4.20 5.62 1.30
CA TYR A 132 -3.44 6.86 1.14
C TYR A 132 -4.04 8.02 1.93
#